data_31df7c4fc577d960b7faa10632101cb5
#
_entry.id   31df7c4fc577d960b7faa10632101cb5
#
_cell.length_a   1.000
_cell.length_b   1.000
_cell.length_c   1.000
_cell.angle_alpha   90.00
_cell.angle_beta   90.00
_cell.angle_gamma   90.00
#
_symmetry.space_group_name_H-M   'P 1'
#
loop_
_entity.id
_entity.type
_entity.pdbx_description
1 polymer ?
#
loop_
_entity_poly.entity_id
_entity_poly.type
_entity_poly.pdbx_seq_one_letter_code
_entity_poly.pdbx_strand_id
1 'polypeptide(L)'
;MHALLYKDFRVMWKQMKAFLLLIAIFCLIPNQALNLSAFFVVYAGLMLPMSLMSYDERAKWDTFAAMLPYASREIVLSRYLGGWLCVALAGVLYAIGGALAAGQPFPPAERLVSLGWLFARTLAAQAILFPYLFRHGVEKARLYMMIFFVVLLALVAALAGLAGAALPQGSNLFLLGAPAALELALLLCLASVPLSVRQYVKRLG
;
A
#
# COMPACT_ATOMS: atom_id res chain seq x y z
N MET A 1 -9.95 -17.69 7.49
CA MET A 1 -8.85 -16.85 7.02
C MET A 1 -8.21 -17.37 5.73
N HIS A 2 -7.67 -18.59 5.65
CA HIS A 2 -7.02 -19.10 4.44
C HIS A 2 -7.90 -19.05 3.18
N ALA A 3 -9.16 -19.42 3.28
CA ALA A 3 -10.09 -19.39 2.15
C ALA A 3 -10.35 -17.97 1.61
N LEU A 4 -10.40 -16.96 2.48
CA LEU A 4 -10.55 -15.55 2.09
C LEU A 4 -9.32 -15.06 1.32
N LEU A 5 -8.13 -15.32 1.84
CA LEU A 5 -6.87 -14.95 1.16
C LEU A 5 -6.71 -15.68 -0.17
N TYR A 6 -7.06 -16.97 -0.23
CA TYR A 6 -7.02 -17.73 -1.48
C TYR A 6 -7.99 -17.17 -2.53
N LYS A 7 -9.21 -16.80 -2.12
CA LYS A 7 -10.19 -16.14 -2.98
C LYS A 7 -9.61 -14.83 -3.53
N ASP A 8 -9.06 -13.99 -2.65
CA ASP A 8 -8.51 -12.70 -3.00
C ASP A 8 -7.35 -12.82 -3.99
N PHE A 9 -6.43 -13.75 -3.74
CA PHE A 9 -5.33 -14.06 -4.65
C PHE A 9 -5.83 -14.56 -6.02
N ARG A 10 -6.84 -15.44 -6.05
CA ARG A 10 -7.40 -15.96 -7.30
C ARG A 10 -8.11 -14.89 -8.12
N VAL A 11 -8.82 -13.96 -7.46
CA VAL A 11 -9.46 -12.81 -8.11
C VAL A 11 -8.41 -11.88 -8.69
N MET A 12 -7.38 -11.54 -7.92
CA MET A 12 -6.25 -10.73 -8.39
C MET A 12 -5.59 -11.36 -9.62
N TRP A 13 -5.26 -12.63 -9.57
CA TRP A 13 -4.60 -13.33 -10.68
C TRP A 13 -5.46 -13.37 -11.95
N LYS A 14 -6.76 -13.65 -11.82
CA LYS A 14 -7.65 -13.73 -12.99
C LYS A 14 -7.97 -12.38 -13.61
N GLN A 15 -8.23 -11.37 -12.80
CA GLN A 15 -8.78 -10.10 -13.29
C GLN A 15 -7.71 -9.01 -13.43
N MET A 16 -6.61 -9.12 -12.70
CA MET A 16 -5.59 -8.06 -12.64
C MET A 16 -4.21 -8.53 -13.10
N LYS A 17 -4.11 -9.71 -13.77
CA LYS A 17 -2.83 -10.27 -14.22
C LYS A 17 -2.00 -9.31 -15.06
N ALA A 18 -2.62 -8.61 -16.01
CA ALA A 18 -1.92 -7.63 -16.85
C ALA A 18 -1.37 -6.46 -16.04
N PHE A 19 -2.12 -6.05 -15.02
CA PHE A 19 -1.74 -4.97 -14.12
C PHE A 19 -0.61 -5.40 -13.15
N LEU A 20 -0.69 -6.63 -12.64
CA LEU A 20 0.37 -7.21 -11.82
C LEU A 20 1.68 -7.34 -12.62
N LEU A 21 1.59 -7.77 -13.88
CA LEU A 21 2.74 -7.86 -14.78
C LEU A 21 3.34 -6.48 -15.04
N LEU A 22 2.51 -5.47 -15.27
CA LEU A 22 2.97 -4.08 -15.46
C LEU A 22 3.69 -3.57 -14.21
N ILE A 23 3.13 -3.77 -13.02
CA ILE A 23 3.80 -3.41 -11.75
C ILE A 23 5.14 -4.14 -11.63
N ALA A 24 5.18 -5.46 -11.91
CA ALA A 24 6.40 -6.23 -11.83
C ALA A 24 7.49 -5.68 -12.77
N ILE A 25 7.15 -5.37 -14.03
CA ILE A 25 8.07 -4.78 -14.99
C ILE A 25 8.63 -3.44 -14.47
N PHE A 26 7.75 -2.53 -14.02
CA PHE A 26 8.19 -1.21 -13.55
C PHE A 26 8.98 -1.26 -12.23
N CYS A 27 8.69 -2.23 -11.35
CA CYS A 27 9.49 -2.43 -10.15
C CYS A 27 10.89 -2.98 -10.45
N LEU A 28 11.01 -3.79 -11.51
CA LEU A 28 12.30 -4.38 -11.92
C LEU A 28 13.18 -3.41 -12.71
N ILE A 29 12.59 -2.48 -13.47
CA ILE A 29 13.36 -1.50 -14.24
C ILE A 29 13.87 -0.40 -13.32
N PRO A 30 15.18 -0.26 -13.13
CA PRO A 30 15.74 0.81 -12.32
C PRO A 30 15.72 2.11 -13.13
N ASN A 31 14.69 2.89 -12.96
CA ASN A 31 14.58 4.21 -13.59
C ASN A 31 14.96 5.28 -12.58
N GLN A 32 16.16 5.85 -12.72
CA GLN A 32 16.67 6.87 -11.80
C GLN A 32 16.01 8.24 -12.00
N ALA A 33 15.59 8.56 -13.22
CA ALA A 33 15.11 9.91 -13.56
C ALA A 33 13.75 10.26 -12.92
N LEU A 34 12.83 9.30 -12.74
CA LEU A 34 11.46 9.55 -12.29
C LEU A 34 11.04 8.76 -11.04
N ASN A 35 11.94 7.97 -10.45
CA ASN A 35 11.61 7.05 -9.35
C ASN A 35 10.32 6.24 -9.58
N LEU A 36 10.05 5.87 -10.85
CA LEU A 36 8.84 5.16 -11.27
C LEU A 36 8.68 3.85 -10.51
N SER A 37 9.78 3.13 -10.28
CA SER A 37 9.76 1.88 -9.51
C SER A 37 9.24 2.09 -8.08
N ALA A 38 9.67 3.16 -7.42
CA ALA A 38 9.18 3.53 -6.10
C ALA A 38 7.69 3.91 -6.11
N PHE A 39 7.25 4.64 -7.13
CA PHE A 39 5.84 4.97 -7.33
C PHE A 39 4.98 3.70 -7.46
N PHE A 40 5.44 2.71 -8.25
CA PHE A 40 4.69 1.47 -8.44
C PHE A 40 4.62 0.59 -7.19
N VAL A 41 5.60 0.65 -6.28
CA VAL A 41 5.50 -0.02 -4.98
C VAL A 41 4.36 0.55 -4.15
N VAL A 42 4.28 1.88 -4.02
CA VAL A 42 3.20 2.57 -3.30
C VAL A 42 1.86 2.31 -3.97
N TYR A 43 1.83 2.40 -5.29
CA TYR A 43 0.64 2.15 -6.09
C TYR A 43 0.11 0.72 -5.92
N ALA A 44 0.99 -0.28 -5.93
CA ALA A 44 0.62 -1.67 -5.69
C ALA A 44 -0.04 -1.84 -4.30
N GLY A 45 0.55 -1.24 -3.27
CA GLY A 45 0.02 -1.33 -1.91
C GLY A 45 -1.35 -0.70 -1.72
N LEU A 46 -1.68 0.34 -2.48
CA LEU A 46 -2.95 1.06 -2.33
C LEU A 46 -4.00 0.63 -3.34
N MET A 47 -3.62 0.52 -4.62
CA MET A 47 -4.56 0.26 -5.72
C MET A 47 -5.01 -1.19 -5.80
N LEU A 48 -4.13 -2.16 -5.54
CA LEU A 48 -4.51 -3.56 -5.64
C LEU A 48 -5.60 -3.94 -4.63
N PRO A 49 -5.47 -3.66 -3.32
CA PRO A 49 -6.53 -3.94 -2.35
C PRO A 49 -7.84 -3.19 -2.67
N MET A 50 -7.73 -1.93 -3.11
CA MET A 50 -8.89 -1.12 -3.46
C MET A 50 -9.63 -1.68 -4.69
N SER A 51 -8.89 -2.10 -5.70
CA SER A 51 -9.48 -2.73 -6.89
C SER A 51 -10.15 -4.05 -6.54
N LEU A 52 -9.54 -4.85 -5.65
CA LEU A 52 -10.12 -6.10 -5.15
C LEU A 52 -11.47 -5.85 -4.46
N MET A 53 -11.53 -4.83 -3.59
CA MET A 53 -12.78 -4.43 -2.94
C MET A 53 -13.83 -3.92 -3.94
N SER A 54 -13.43 -3.24 -5.01
CA SER A 54 -14.32 -2.83 -6.09
C SER A 54 -14.97 -4.02 -6.81
N TYR A 55 -14.21 -5.09 -7.04
CA TYR A 55 -14.75 -6.32 -7.61
C TYR A 55 -15.74 -7.01 -6.65
N ASP A 56 -15.43 -7.01 -5.37
CA ASP A 56 -16.31 -7.57 -4.35
C ASP A 56 -17.63 -6.78 -4.23
N GLU A 57 -17.58 -5.45 -4.26
CA GLU A 57 -18.79 -4.62 -4.27
C GLU A 57 -19.68 -4.91 -5.48
N ARG A 58 -19.09 -5.02 -6.67
CA ARG A 58 -19.82 -5.37 -7.91
C ARG A 58 -20.43 -6.78 -7.85
N ALA A 59 -19.72 -7.72 -7.22
CA ALA A 59 -20.19 -9.09 -7.03
C ALA A 59 -21.17 -9.24 -5.85
N LYS A 60 -21.53 -8.15 -5.15
CA LYS A 60 -22.34 -8.15 -3.93
C LYS A 60 -21.82 -9.13 -2.88
N TRP A 61 -20.47 -9.22 -2.78
CA TRP A 61 -19.80 -10.15 -1.88
C TRP A 61 -20.20 -9.96 -0.42
N ASP A 62 -20.45 -8.72 0.02
CA ASP A 62 -20.84 -8.42 1.40
C ASP A 62 -22.15 -9.13 1.80
N THR A 63 -23.13 -9.20 0.87
CA THR A 63 -24.39 -9.92 1.09
C THR A 63 -24.16 -11.43 1.23
N PHE A 64 -23.27 -11.98 0.40
CA PHE A 64 -22.91 -13.39 0.47
C PHE A 64 -22.08 -13.70 1.71
N ALA A 65 -21.16 -12.84 2.06
CA ALA A 65 -20.30 -12.98 3.24
C ALA A 65 -21.10 -12.96 4.55
N ALA A 66 -22.23 -12.23 4.60
CA ALA A 66 -23.13 -12.20 5.74
C ALA A 66 -23.83 -13.55 6.00
N MET A 67 -23.94 -14.41 4.97
CA MET A 67 -24.49 -15.76 5.09
C MET A 67 -23.44 -16.81 5.53
N LEU A 68 -22.17 -16.44 5.50
CA LEU A 68 -21.06 -17.32 5.85
C LEU A 68 -20.69 -17.17 7.33
N PRO A 69 -20.18 -18.22 7.98
CA PRO A 69 -19.77 -18.17 9.39
C PRO A 69 -18.43 -17.44 9.59
N TYR A 70 -18.24 -16.30 8.91
CA TYR A 70 -17.05 -15.46 9.07
C TYR A 70 -17.35 -14.26 9.96
N ALA A 71 -16.47 -14.01 10.92
CA ALA A 71 -16.54 -12.78 11.69
C ALA A 71 -16.15 -11.58 10.84
N SER A 72 -16.84 -10.43 10.99
CA SER A 72 -16.51 -9.18 10.29
C SER A 72 -15.04 -8.77 10.45
N ARG A 73 -14.44 -9.11 11.60
CA ARG A 73 -13.02 -8.91 11.87
C ARG A 73 -12.12 -9.70 10.91
N GLU A 74 -12.49 -10.94 10.58
CA GLU A 74 -11.69 -11.78 9.68
C GLU A 74 -11.70 -11.25 8.24
N ILE A 75 -12.84 -10.72 7.81
CA ILE A 75 -13.00 -10.11 6.49
C ILE A 75 -12.13 -8.85 6.37
N VAL A 76 -12.19 -7.98 7.36
CA VAL A 76 -11.35 -6.77 7.39
C VAL A 76 -9.87 -7.12 7.45
N LEU A 77 -9.49 -8.06 8.33
CA LEU A 77 -8.10 -8.46 8.51
C LEU A 77 -7.51 -9.10 7.24
N SER A 78 -8.30 -9.88 6.49
CA SER A 78 -7.84 -10.45 5.21
C SER A 78 -7.46 -9.35 4.21
N ARG A 79 -8.18 -8.22 4.19
CA ARG A 79 -7.88 -7.07 3.32
C ARG A 79 -6.57 -6.38 3.68
N TYR A 80 -6.33 -6.16 4.98
CA TYR A 80 -5.07 -5.60 5.45
C TYR A 80 -3.90 -6.52 5.10
N LEU A 81 -4.02 -7.82 5.39
CA LEU A 81 -3.00 -8.82 5.05
C LEU A 81 -2.74 -8.88 3.54
N GLY A 82 -3.80 -8.85 2.73
CA GLY A 82 -3.67 -8.78 1.27
C GLY A 82 -2.91 -7.53 0.81
N GLY A 83 -3.22 -6.37 1.38
CA GLY A 83 -2.50 -5.13 1.11
C GLY A 83 -1.03 -5.19 1.50
N TRP A 84 -0.71 -5.71 2.69
CA TRP A 84 0.67 -5.87 3.15
C TRP A 84 1.46 -6.86 2.29
N LEU A 85 0.82 -7.95 1.88
CA LEU A 85 1.44 -8.91 0.96
C LEU A 85 1.78 -8.27 -0.39
N CYS A 86 0.89 -7.46 -0.94
CA CYS A 86 1.13 -6.73 -2.19
C CYS A 86 2.31 -5.77 -2.07
N VAL A 87 2.38 -5.01 -0.97
CA VAL A 87 3.51 -4.10 -0.69
C VAL A 87 4.82 -4.88 -0.55
N ALA A 88 4.79 -6.00 0.20
CA ALA A 88 5.97 -6.83 0.40
C ALA A 88 6.49 -7.41 -0.93
N LEU A 89 5.59 -7.96 -1.76
CA LEU A 89 5.96 -8.50 -3.08
C LEU A 89 6.51 -7.41 -4.00
N ALA A 90 5.87 -6.26 -4.09
CA ALA A 90 6.35 -5.14 -4.89
C ALA A 90 7.70 -4.61 -4.37
N GLY A 91 7.90 -4.58 -3.05
CA GLY A 91 9.16 -4.21 -2.43
C GLY A 91 10.30 -5.18 -2.73
N VAL A 92 10.02 -6.48 -2.73
CA VAL A 92 11.01 -7.50 -3.14
C VAL A 92 11.42 -7.30 -4.60
N LEU A 93 10.46 -7.10 -5.50
CA LEU A 93 10.74 -6.83 -6.91
C LEU A 93 11.57 -5.54 -7.09
N TYR A 94 11.25 -4.50 -6.33
CA TYR A 94 12.03 -3.26 -6.31
C TYR A 94 13.47 -3.48 -5.82
N ALA A 95 13.66 -4.30 -4.79
CA ALA A 95 14.99 -4.65 -4.28
C ALA A 95 15.81 -5.44 -5.32
N ILE A 96 15.18 -6.45 -5.94
CA ILE A 96 15.81 -7.24 -7.00
C ILE A 96 16.21 -6.35 -8.19
N GLY A 97 15.32 -5.48 -8.66
CA GLY A 97 15.62 -4.53 -9.72
C GLY A 97 16.82 -3.64 -9.39
N GLY A 98 16.97 -3.25 -8.12
CA GLY A 98 18.11 -2.50 -7.65
C GLY A 98 19.41 -3.27 -7.63
N ALA A 99 19.37 -4.51 -7.20
CA ALA A 99 20.54 -5.40 -7.20
C ALA A 99 21.03 -5.67 -8.63
N LEU A 100 20.09 -5.97 -9.54
CA LEU A 100 20.39 -6.18 -10.96
C LEU A 100 21.03 -4.95 -11.60
N ALA A 101 20.53 -3.76 -11.33
CA ALA A 101 21.07 -2.51 -11.87
C ALA A 101 22.47 -2.18 -11.33
N ALA A 102 22.72 -2.53 -10.08
CA ALA A 102 24.02 -2.32 -9.46
C ALA A 102 25.05 -3.41 -9.81
N GLY A 103 24.62 -4.49 -10.49
CA GLY A 103 25.47 -5.65 -10.78
C GLY A 103 25.96 -6.37 -9.50
N GLN A 104 25.21 -6.26 -8.40
CA GLN A 104 25.56 -6.80 -7.09
C GLN A 104 24.54 -7.84 -6.65
N PRO A 105 24.95 -8.85 -5.86
CA PRO A 105 24.03 -9.88 -5.36
C PRO A 105 23.01 -9.34 -4.35
N PHE A 106 23.31 -8.20 -3.72
CA PHE A 106 22.44 -7.53 -2.77
C PHE A 106 22.15 -6.08 -3.19
N PRO A 107 20.95 -5.55 -2.89
CA PRO A 107 20.65 -4.16 -3.17
C PRO A 107 21.53 -3.23 -2.32
N PRO A 108 21.96 -2.09 -2.87
CA PRO A 108 22.75 -1.11 -2.12
C PRO A 108 21.99 -0.62 -0.87
N ALA A 109 22.72 -0.30 0.19
CA ALA A 109 22.15 0.10 1.48
C ALA A 109 21.17 1.27 1.37
N GLU A 110 21.47 2.25 0.51
CA GLU A 110 20.59 3.40 0.24
C GLU A 110 19.22 2.98 -0.30
N ARG A 111 19.21 1.89 -1.08
CA ARG A 111 17.96 1.36 -1.64
C ARG A 111 17.14 0.60 -0.60
N LEU A 112 17.79 -0.04 0.36
CA LEU A 112 17.11 -0.66 1.50
C LEU A 112 16.47 0.40 2.41
N VAL A 113 17.16 1.51 2.65
CA VAL A 113 16.62 2.64 3.42
C VAL A 113 15.44 3.27 2.68
N SER A 114 15.55 3.48 1.37
CA SER A 114 14.43 3.99 0.56
C SER A 114 13.24 3.05 0.55
N LEU A 115 13.44 1.72 0.56
CA LEU A 115 12.40 0.72 0.78
C LEU A 115 11.70 0.91 2.12
N GLY A 116 12.45 1.08 3.21
CA GLY A 116 11.88 1.35 4.53
C GLY A 116 10.93 2.55 4.51
N TRP A 117 11.34 3.64 3.89
CA TRP A 117 10.50 4.83 3.71
C TRP A 117 9.29 4.58 2.81
N LEU A 118 9.42 3.79 1.75
CA LEU A 118 8.31 3.40 0.88
C LEU A 118 7.28 2.57 1.63
N PHE A 119 7.72 1.59 2.41
CA PHE A 119 6.84 0.79 3.26
C PHE A 119 6.13 1.66 4.29
N ALA A 120 6.86 2.52 5.01
CA ALA A 120 6.28 3.41 6.00
C ALA A 120 5.18 4.30 5.41
N ARG A 121 5.44 4.93 4.28
CA ARG A 121 4.46 5.79 3.59
C ARG A 121 3.24 5.02 3.12
N THR A 122 3.45 3.83 2.55
CA THR A 122 2.35 2.99 2.04
C THR A 122 1.47 2.49 3.17
N LEU A 123 2.07 2.02 4.26
CA LEU A 123 1.34 1.55 5.44
C LEU A 123 0.57 2.69 6.14
N ALA A 124 1.18 3.87 6.27
CA ALA A 124 0.50 5.04 6.82
C ALA A 124 -0.70 5.46 5.95
N ALA A 125 -0.54 5.44 4.63
CA ALA A 125 -1.63 5.71 3.71
C ALA A 125 -2.75 4.66 3.80
N GLN A 126 -2.43 3.37 3.92
CA GLN A 126 -3.41 2.30 4.15
C GLN A 126 -4.16 2.50 5.48
N ALA A 127 -3.46 2.90 6.54
CA ALA A 127 -4.05 3.14 7.85
C ALA A 127 -5.16 4.22 7.82
N ILE A 128 -5.02 5.21 6.96
CA ILE A 128 -6.02 6.28 6.78
C ILE A 128 -7.10 5.85 5.78
N LEU A 129 -6.69 5.24 4.67
CA LEU A 129 -7.57 4.95 3.55
C LEU A 129 -8.56 3.80 3.85
N PHE A 130 -8.12 2.73 4.51
CA PHE A 130 -8.94 1.55 4.73
C PHE A 130 -10.16 1.79 5.60
N PRO A 131 -10.09 2.48 6.77
CA PRO A 131 -11.29 2.80 7.55
C PRO A 131 -12.31 3.61 6.74
N TYR A 132 -11.81 4.53 5.92
CA TYR A 132 -12.65 5.34 5.06
C TYR A 132 -13.33 4.50 3.96
N LEU A 133 -12.57 3.58 3.35
CA LEU A 133 -13.03 2.64 2.32
C LEU A 133 -14.15 1.73 2.84
N PHE A 134 -13.98 1.18 4.05
CA PHE A 134 -14.98 0.34 4.69
C PHE A 134 -16.25 1.10 5.05
N ARG A 135 -16.16 2.40 5.33
CA ARG A 135 -17.31 3.24 5.67
C ARG A 135 -18.13 3.66 4.47
N HIS A 136 -17.50 4.16 3.42
CA HIS A 136 -18.17 4.87 2.32
C HIS A 136 -18.22 4.09 1.01
N GLY A 137 -17.54 2.93 0.94
CA GLY A 137 -17.42 2.14 -0.27
C GLY A 137 -16.34 2.64 -1.22
N VAL A 138 -16.07 1.85 -2.27
CA VAL A 138 -14.91 2.07 -3.15
C VAL A 138 -15.10 3.27 -4.07
N GLU A 139 -16.31 3.53 -4.57
CA GLU A 139 -16.55 4.64 -5.52
C GLU A 139 -16.25 6.00 -4.90
N LYS A 140 -16.77 6.26 -3.70
CA LYS A 140 -16.49 7.50 -2.97
C LYS A 140 -15.04 7.56 -2.52
N ALA A 141 -14.46 6.43 -2.11
CA ALA A 141 -13.07 6.36 -1.68
C ALA A 141 -12.09 6.69 -2.80
N ARG A 142 -12.38 6.39 -4.07
CA ARG A 142 -11.55 6.79 -5.22
C ARG A 142 -11.39 8.29 -5.35
N LEU A 143 -12.47 9.05 -5.21
CA LEU A 143 -12.43 10.51 -5.27
C LEU A 143 -11.55 11.08 -4.14
N TYR A 144 -11.77 10.61 -2.91
CA TYR A 144 -10.97 11.05 -1.77
C TYR A 144 -9.50 10.65 -1.90
N MET A 145 -9.23 9.49 -2.47
CA MET A 145 -7.87 9.06 -2.74
C MET A 145 -7.18 9.94 -3.77
N MET A 146 -7.87 10.35 -4.84
CA MET A 146 -7.31 11.31 -5.80
C MET A 146 -7.00 12.64 -5.13
N ILE A 147 -7.93 13.17 -4.32
CA ILE A 147 -7.71 14.40 -3.55
C ILE A 147 -6.55 14.22 -2.57
N PHE A 148 -6.51 13.10 -1.84
CA PHE A 148 -5.44 12.79 -0.91
C PHE A 148 -4.07 12.74 -1.60
N PHE A 149 -3.97 12.10 -2.78
CA PHE A 149 -2.71 12.07 -3.54
C PHE A 149 -2.29 13.45 -4.02
N VAL A 150 -3.22 14.26 -4.50
CA VAL A 150 -2.91 15.64 -4.93
C VAL A 150 -2.44 16.49 -3.77
N VAL A 151 -3.14 16.42 -2.63
CA VAL A 151 -2.76 17.15 -1.41
C VAL A 151 -1.42 16.64 -0.87
N LEU A 152 -1.19 15.33 -0.85
CA LEU A 152 0.07 14.73 -0.42
C LEU A 152 1.23 15.15 -1.32
N LEU A 153 1.05 15.14 -2.64
CA LEU A 153 2.04 15.61 -3.60
C LEU A 153 2.36 17.10 -3.40
N ALA A 154 1.34 17.93 -3.24
CA ALA A 154 1.50 19.35 -2.99
C ALA A 154 2.25 19.61 -1.66
N LEU A 155 1.90 18.86 -0.60
CA LEU A 155 2.54 18.94 0.71
C LEU A 155 4.01 18.50 0.64
N VAL A 156 4.28 17.36 -0.03
CA VAL A 156 5.65 16.86 -0.21
C VAL A 156 6.47 17.85 -1.04
N ALA A 157 5.92 18.44 -2.10
CA ALA A 157 6.61 19.45 -2.90
C ALA A 157 6.90 20.73 -2.10
N ALA A 158 5.92 21.19 -1.30
CA ALA A 158 6.10 22.36 -0.43
C ALA A 158 7.17 22.11 0.66
N LEU A 159 7.13 20.95 1.32
CA LEU A 159 8.11 20.57 2.33
C LEU A 159 9.51 20.34 1.72
N ALA A 160 9.59 19.77 0.52
CA ALA A 160 10.87 19.61 -0.18
C ALA A 160 11.46 20.97 -0.58
N GLY A 161 10.62 21.93 -0.98
CA GLY A 161 11.05 23.30 -1.24
C GLY A 161 11.59 24.01 0.01
N LEU A 162 10.90 23.84 1.14
CA LEU A 162 11.32 24.38 2.44
C LEU A 162 12.56 23.67 3.00
N ALA A 163 12.62 22.32 2.88
CA ALA A 163 13.74 21.53 3.37
C ALA A 163 14.99 21.67 2.50
N GLY A 164 14.85 21.87 1.18
CA GLY A 164 15.97 22.18 0.28
C GLY A 164 16.66 23.48 0.61
N ALA A 165 15.96 24.39 1.30
CA ALA A 165 16.54 25.65 1.83
C ALA A 165 17.18 25.48 3.23
N ALA A 166 16.85 24.42 3.98
CA ALA A 166 17.18 24.32 5.40
C ALA A 166 18.02 23.09 5.81
N LEU A 167 18.09 22.02 4.98
CA LEU A 167 18.78 20.78 5.36
C LEU A 167 19.98 20.48 4.46
N PRO A 168 21.19 20.26 5.04
CA PRO A 168 22.33 19.80 4.27
C PRO A 168 22.04 18.40 3.70
N GLN A 169 22.21 18.25 2.39
CA GLN A 169 22.10 16.97 1.69
C GLN A 169 23.14 16.01 2.27
N GLY A 170 22.69 14.88 2.83
CA GLY A 170 23.55 13.85 3.40
C GLY A 170 23.44 13.66 4.91
N SER A 171 22.42 14.21 5.56
CA SER A 171 22.24 14.01 7.00
C SER A 171 21.94 12.56 7.32
N ASN A 172 22.65 11.97 8.29
CA ASN A 172 22.40 10.63 8.87
C ASN A 172 20.96 10.50 9.41
N LEU A 173 20.24 11.60 9.53
CA LEU A 173 18.82 11.67 9.94
C LEU A 173 17.90 10.89 8.99
N PHE A 174 18.23 10.86 7.69
CA PHE A 174 17.44 10.10 6.71
C PHE A 174 17.63 8.58 6.90
N LEU A 175 18.84 8.14 7.24
CA LEU A 175 19.16 6.74 7.50
C LEU A 175 18.54 6.24 8.81
N LEU A 176 18.61 7.06 9.86
CA LEU A 176 18.09 6.73 11.18
C LEU A 176 16.57 6.86 11.29
N GLY A 177 15.97 7.72 10.47
CA GLY A 177 14.52 7.95 10.49
C GLY A 177 13.68 6.85 9.85
N ALA A 178 14.23 6.05 8.94
CA ALA A 178 13.47 5.02 8.23
C ALA A 178 12.89 3.92 9.14
N PRO A 179 13.64 3.30 10.09
CA PRO A 179 13.08 2.31 10.98
C PRO A 179 12.01 2.90 11.92
N ALA A 180 12.25 4.07 12.49
CA ALA A 180 11.28 4.74 13.36
C ALA A 180 9.98 5.10 12.61
N ALA A 181 10.09 5.56 11.37
CA ALA A 181 8.93 5.83 10.52
C ALA A 181 8.15 4.56 10.19
N LEU A 182 8.85 3.43 9.98
CA LEU A 182 8.22 2.14 9.72
C LEU A 182 7.48 1.62 10.95
N GLU A 183 8.08 1.70 12.13
CA GLU A 183 7.45 1.30 13.39
C GLU A 183 6.19 2.13 13.66
N LEU A 184 6.27 3.45 13.50
CA LEU A 184 5.11 4.33 13.65
C LEU A 184 4.00 3.99 12.66
N ALA A 185 4.33 3.75 11.40
CA ALA A 185 3.36 3.37 10.38
C ALA A 185 2.70 2.02 10.66
N LEU A 186 3.45 1.04 11.18
CA LEU A 186 2.91 -0.25 11.62
C LEU A 186 1.94 -0.08 12.80
N LEU A 187 2.30 0.73 13.79
CA LEU A 187 1.42 1.03 14.92
C LEU A 187 0.12 1.71 14.47
N LEU A 188 0.22 2.67 13.55
CA LEU A 188 -0.94 3.32 12.95
C LEU A 188 -1.83 2.33 12.19
N CYS A 189 -1.24 1.41 11.41
CA CYS A 189 -1.97 0.36 10.73
C CYS A 189 -2.69 -0.56 11.71
N LEU A 190 -2.02 -1.01 12.76
CA LEU A 190 -2.61 -1.88 13.78
C LEU A 190 -3.76 -1.17 14.52
N ALA A 191 -3.61 0.12 14.84
CA ALA A 191 -4.67 0.93 15.45
C ALA A 191 -5.84 1.18 14.49
N SER A 192 -5.59 1.19 13.19
CA SER A 192 -6.59 1.37 12.15
C SER A 192 -7.51 0.14 11.97
N VAL A 193 -7.02 -1.08 12.24
CA VAL A 193 -7.80 -2.31 12.09
C VAL A 193 -9.12 -2.30 12.90
N PRO A 194 -9.12 -2.04 14.23
CA PRO A 194 -10.37 -2.01 15.01
C PRO A 194 -11.32 -0.91 14.55
N LEU A 195 -10.79 0.20 14.06
CA LEU A 195 -11.57 1.29 13.50
C LEU A 195 -12.28 0.86 12.21
N SER A 196 -11.56 0.16 11.33
CA SER A 196 -12.11 -0.42 10.09
C SER A 196 -13.18 -1.46 10.37
N VAL A 197 -12.99 -2.32 11.38
CA VAL A 197 -14.01 -3.30 11.79
C VAL A 197 -15.29 -2.61 12.25
N ARG A 198 -15.18 -1.57 13.09
CA ARG A 198 -16.33 -0.77 13.53
C ARG A 198 -17.07 -0.11 12.37
N GLN A 199 -16.33 0.42 11.39
CA GLN A 199 -16.93 1.06 10.21
C GLN A 199 -17.62 0.05 9.30
N TYR A 200 -17.01 -1.13 9.11
CA TYR A 200 -17.58 -2.21 8.32
C TYR A 200 -18.90 -2.73 8.92
N VAL A 201 -18.93 -2.96 10.23
CA VAL A 201 -20.16 -3.37 10.94
C VAL A 201 -21.27 -2.32 10.80
N LYS A 202 -20.93 -1.03 10.95
CA LYS A 202 -21.92 0.07 10.78
C LYS A 202 -22.46 0.19 9.36
N ARG A 203 -21.75 -0.31 8.36
CA ARG A 203 -22.20 -0.31 6.96
C ARG A 203 -23.18 -1.46 6.67
N LEU A 204 -23.07 -2.57 7.40
CA LEU A 204 -23.91 -3.75 7.21
C LEU A 204 -25.23 -3.70 8.00
N GLY A 205 -25.28 -2.96 9.08
CA GLY A 205 -26.49 -2.74 9.91
C GLY A 205 -27.18 -1.45 9.56
#